data_011c098141c2a62d0a08a95cdb6db17c
#
_entry.id   011c098141c2a62d0a08a95cdb6db17c
#
_cell.length_a   1.000
_cell.length_b   1.000
_cell.length_c   1.000
_cell.angle_alpha   90.00
_cell.angle_beta   90.00
_cell.angle_gamma   90.00
#
_symmetry.space_group_name_H-M   'P 1'
#
loop_
_entity.id
_entity.type
_entity.pdbx_description
1 polymer ?
#
loop_
_entity_poly.entity_id
_entity_poly.type
_entity_poly.pdbx_seq_one_letter_code
_entity_poly.pdbx_strand_id
1 'polypeptide(L)'
;MQIEVNGEPQACDKGTTIEQLLDTLGYGTRRVAVERNGDIVPRQEYPQTVIDPGDRLEVVHAIGGGQAMSEADSLTIAGRRFESRLLVGTGKYADLDQAEAAITASGAEIVTLAIRRTPALSDPEAAAKRNLLDVIPPEKYTLLPNTAGCYSADEAVRTCRMARELLDGHNLVKLEVLGDEKTLYPDMPETLTAARQLVDDGFEVMVYTSDDPIAARRLEDIGCVAIMPLAGPIGSGLGIQNRYNVIEIVENANVPVLVDAGVGTASDASIAMEMGCDGVLMNSAIAHANKPILMAQAMRHAVIAGRQAFLAGRMPRRRYASASSPMSDLPF
;
A
#
# COMPACT_ATOMS: atom_id res chain seq x y z
N MET A 1 -20.23 40.22 11.63
CA MET A 1 -19.02 41.07 11.50
C MET A 1 -18.05 40.44 10.51
N GLN A 2 -17.13 41.23 9.97
CA GLN A 2 -16.09 40.68 9.10
C GLN A 2 -14.75 40.59 9.84
N ILE A 3 -14.05 39.49 9.61
CA ILE A 3 -12.72 39.18 10.10
C ILE A 3 -11.92 38.62 8.94
N GLU A 4 -10.62 38.36 9.13
CA GLU A 4 -9.77 37.68 8.18
C GLU A 4 -9.25 36.38 8.80
N VAL A 5 -9.36 35.25 8.07
CA VAL A 5 -8.83 33.96 8.52
C VAL A 5 -7.93 33.40 7.42
N ASN A 6 -6.65 33.16 7.75
CA ASN A 6 -5.61 32.71 6.80
C ASN A 6 -5.55 33.57 5.52
N GLY A 7 -5.71 34.89 5.66
CA GLY A 7 -5.68 35.83 4.54
C GLY A 7 -7.00 35.95 3.76
N GLU A 8 -8.05 35.22 4.12
CA GLU A 8 -9.34 35.24 3.44
C GLU A 8 -10.41 35.94 4.30
N PRO A 9 -11.26 36.82 3.71
CA PRO A 9 -12.34 37.45 4.42
C PRO A 9 -13.39 36.42 4.89
N GLN A 10 -13.71 36.42 6.16
CA GLN A 10 -14.71 35.51 6.77
C GLN A 10 -15.75 36.30 7.53
N ALA A 11 -17.03 35.94 7.36
CA ALA A 11 -18.12 36.47 8.16
C ALA A 11 -18.34 35.62 9.41
N CYS A 12 -18.54 36.26 10.57
CA CYS A 12 -18.96 35.59 11.79
C CYS A 12 -19.90 36.45 12.61
N ASP A 13 -20.63 35.83 13.53
CA ASP A 13 -21.56 36.55 14.42
C ASP A 13 -20.80 37.32 15.50
N LYS A 14 -21.41 38.40 15.99
CA LYS A 14 -20.86 39.19 17.08
C LYS A 14 -20.88 38.37 18.38
N GLY A 15 -19.74 38.26 19.05
CA GLY A 15 -19.59 37.47 20.27
C GLY A 15 -19.14 36.01 20.03
N THR A 16 -18.83 35.63 18.78
CA THR A 16 -18.26 34.34 18.46
C THR A 16 -16.88 34.20 19.11
N THR A 17 -16.62 33.07 19.77
CA THR A 17 -15.32 32.75 20.34
C THR A 17 -14.43 32.03 19.29
N ILE A 18 -13.13 31.98 19.55
CA ILE A 18 -12.19 31.23 18.68
C ILE A 18 -12.61 29.76 18.55
N GLU A 19 -13.03 29.10 19.65
CA GLU A 19 -13.50 27.71 19.62
C GLU A 19 -14.71 27.55 18.69
N GLN A 20 -15.72 28.42 18.80
CA GLN A 20 -16.93 28.38 17.95
C GLN A 20 -16.60 28.64 16.47
N LEU A 21 -15.68 29.54 16.19
CA LEU A 21 -15.21 29.77 14.82
C LEU A 21 -14.51 28.53 14.26
N LEU A 22 -13.63 27.90 15.04
CA LEU A 22 -12.91 26.67 14.62
C LEU A 22 -13.91 25.53 14.34
N ASP A 23 -14.96 25.38 15.12
CA ASP A 23 -16.02 24.39 14.87
C ASP A 23 -16.76 24.69 13.56
N THR A 24 -17.11 25.96 13.32
CA THR A 24 -17.78 26.40 12.09
C THR A 24 -16.91 26.17 10.84
N LEU A 25 -15.60 26.33 10.96
CA LEU A 25 -14.63 26.11 9.90
C LEU A 25 -14.24 24.62 9.72
N GLY A 26 -14.84 23.72 10.51
CA GLY A 26 -14.61 22.27 10.42
C GLY A 26 -13.30 21.80 11.05
N TYR A 27 -12.67 22.61 11.88
CA TYR A 27 -11.47 22.20 12.63
C TYR A 27 -11.82 21.39 13.88
N GLY A 28 -12.98 21.56 14.48
CA GLY A 28 -13.53 20.75 15.58
C GLY A 28 -12.51 20.27 16.62
N THR A 29 -12.37 18.95 16.75
CA THR A 29 -11.43 18.31 17.68
C THR A 29 -9.97 18.29 17.21
N ARG A 30 -9.64 18.84 16.05
CA ARG A 30 -8.27 18.86 15.51
C ARG A 30 -7.34 19.69 16.39
N ARG A 31 -6.06 19.30 16.41
CA ARG A 31 -5.02 20.09 17.07
C ARG A 31 -4.64 21.26 16.16
N VAL A 32 -5.14 22.45 16.47
CA VAL A 32 -4.80 23.69 15.78
C VAL A 32 -4.08 24.64 16.72
N ALA A 33 -3.18 25.45 16.18
CA ALA A 33 -2.67 26.65 16.82
C ALA A 33 -3.31 27.86 16.14
N VAL A 34 -3.70 28.86 16.93
CA VAL A 34 -4.31 30.11 16.46
C VAL A 34 -3.43 31.26 16.87
N GLU A 35 -3.05 32.08 15.88
CA GLU A 35 -2.50 33.40 16.08
C GLU A 35 -3.60 34.43 15.84
N ARG A 36 -3.72 35.42 16.70
CA ARG A 36 -4.64 36.54 16.56
C ARG A 36 -3.84 37.82 16.53
N ASN A 37 -3.89 38.55 15.44
CA ASN A 37 -3.23 39.85 15.25
C ASN A 37 -1.72 39.83 15.54
N GLY A 38 -1.03 38.71 15.30
CA GLY A 38 0.38 38.51 15.54
C GLY A 38 0.73 37.84 16.88
N ASP A 39 -0.26 37.58 17.75
CA ASP A 39 -0.06 36.92 19.04
C ASP A 39 -0.65 35.53 19.07
N ILE A 40 0.09 34.54 19.58
CA ILE A 40 -0.40 33.16 19.74
C ILE A 40 -1.40 33.11 20.89
N VAL A 41 -2.60 32.62 20.61
CA VAL A 41 -3.63 32.38 21.64
C VAL A 41 -3.47 30.97 22.19
N PRO A 42 -3.25 30.80 23.51
CA PRO A 42 -3.18 29.49 24.15
C PRO A 42 -4.50 28.70 23.96
N ARG A 43 -4.42 27.41 23.65
CA ARG A 43 -5.62 26.58 23.38
C ARG A 43 -6.65 26.59 24.51
N GLN A 44 -6.21 26.65 25.73
CA GLN A 44 -7.09 26.74 26.92
C GLN A 44 -7.91 28.04 26.98
N GLU A 45 -7.54 29.05 26.19
CA GLU A 45 -8.22 30.34 26.12
C GLU A 45 -9.22 30.45 24.95
N TYR A 46 -9.24 29.49 24.01
CA TYR A 46 -10.15 29.50 22.85
C TYR A 46 -11.64 29.62 23.22
N PRO A 47 -12.14 28.90 24.25
CA PRO A 47 -13.55 29.04 24.66
C PRO A 47 -13.91 30.40 25.20
N GLN A 48 -12.95 31.20 25.66
CA GLN A 48 -13.15 32.47 26.35
C GLN A 48 -12.74 33.68 25.50
N THR A 49 -11.92 33.45 24.46
CA THR A 49 -11.45 34.53 23.60
C THR A 49 -12.49 34.87 22.54
N VAL A 50 -13.18 36.01 22.75
CA VAL A 50 -14.15 36.55 21.81
C VAL A 50 -13.42 37.28 20.70
N ILE A 51 -13.86 37.05 19.46
CA ILE A 51 -13.30 37.66 18.25
C ILE A 51 -13.92 39.01 18.03
N ASP A 52 -13.10 40.01 17.72
CA ASP A 52 -13.54 41.39 17.44
C ASP A 52 -13.62 41.67 15.93
N PRO A 53 -14.44 42.67 15.51
CA PRO A 53 -14.48 43.05 14.09
C PRO A 53 -13.13 43.55 13.59
N GLY A 54 -12.69 42.97 12.47
CA GLY A 54 -11.39 43.27 11.86
C GLY A 54 -10.19 42.48 12.38
N ASP A 55 -10.41 41.49 13.28
CA ASP A 55 -9.36 40.60 13.71
C ASP A 55 -8.80 39.79 12.53
N ARG A 56 -7.49 39.57 12.56
CA ARG A 56 -6.76 38.66 11.67
C ARG A 56 -6.38 37.43 12.45
N LEU A 57 -6.86 36.27 11.98
CA LEU A 57 -6.59 34.97 12.58
C LEU A 57 -5.82 34.10 11.62
N GLU A 58 -4.67 33.59 12.07
CA GLU A 58 -3.91 32.55 11.39
C GLU A 58 -4.17 31.22 12.11
N VAL A 59 -4.83 30.30 11.43
CA VAL A 59 -5.15 28.96 11.96
C VAL A 59 -4.23 27.97 11.33
N VAL A 60 -3.26 27.49 12.11
CA VAL A 60 -2.29 26.49 11.69
C VAL A 60 -2.66 25.15 12.32
N HIS A 61 -2.90 24.13 11.51
CA HIS A 61 -3.05 22.78 12.01
C HIS A 61 -1.74 22.01 11.88
N ALA A 62 -1.36 21.29 12.92
CA ALA A 62 -0.19 20.44 12.90
C ALA A 62 -0.44 19.28 11.91
N ILE A 63 0.24 19.32 10.75
CA ILE A 63 0.37 18.18 9.86
C ILE A 63 1.42 17.25 10.49
N GLY A 64 1.01 16.48 11.48
CA GLY A 64 1.92 15.59 12.19
C GLY A 64 1.17 14.73 13.19
N GLY A 65 0.74 13.58 12.76
CA GLY A 65 0.12 12.53 13.59
C GLY A 65 -0.75 11.67 12.69
N GLY A 66 -0.38 10.39 12.48
CA GLY A 66 -1.09 9.50 11.59
C GLY A 66 -2.60 9.61 11.72
N GLN A 67 -3.23 10.25 10.76
CA GLN A 67 -4.64 10.02 10.53
C GLN A 67 -4.78 8.54 10.20
N ALA A 68 -5.59 7.82 10.96
CA ALA A 68 -6.16 6.58 10.49
C ALA A 68 -6.67 6.88 9.07
N MET A 69 -6.24 6.09 8.08
CA MET A 69 -6.70 6.25 6.69
C MET A 69 -8.22 6.34 6.74
N SER A 70 -8.79 7.32 6.05
CA SER A 70 -10.24 7.49 6.04
C SER A 70 -10.87 6.18 5.53
N GLU A 71 -12.05 5.82 6.02
CA GLU A 71 -12.79 4.62 5.54
C GLU A 71 -12.90 4.56 4.02
N ALA A 72 -12.75 5.67 3.33
CA ALA A 72 -12.81 5.80 1.88
C ALA A 72 -11.55 5.33 1.12
N ASP A 73 -10.39 5.13 1.77
CA ASP A 73 -9.14 4.75 1.09
C ASP A 73 -8.57 3.41 1.56
N SER A 74 -9.40 2.41 1.80
CA SER A 74 -8.96 1.04 2.09
C SER A 74 -8.64 0.27 0.80
N LEU A 75 -7.74 -0.71 0.91
CA LEU A 75 -7.51 -1.69 -0.15
C LEU A 75 -8.61 -2.74 -0.13
N THR A 76 -9.30 -2.95 -1.25
CA THR A 76 -10.31 -4.02 -1.35
C THR A 76 -9.87 -5.04 -2.39
N ILE A 77 -9.75 -6.31 -2.00
CA ILE A 77 -9.41 -7.43 -2.89
C ILE A 77 -10.44 -8.54 -2.69
N ALA A 78 -11.07 -9.00 -3.76
CA ALA A 78 -12.09 -10.06 -3.71
C ALA A 78 -13.19 -9.78 -2.64
N GLY A 79 -13.65 -8.52 -2.56
CA GLY A 79 -14.66 -8.10 -1.58
C GLY A 79 -14.18 -7.98 -0.13
N ARG A 80 -12.93 -8.33 0.17
CA ARG A 80 -12.31 -8.19 1.50
C ARG A 80 -11.59 -6.87 1.61
N ARG A 81 -11.78 -6.18 2.73
CA ARG A 81 -11.16 -4.89 3.03
C ARG A 81 -9.91 -5.05 3.87
N PHE A 82 -8.86 -4.31 3.52
CA PHE A 82 -7.56 -4.29 4.18
C PHE A 82 -7.12 -2.86 4.46
N GLU A 83 -6.55 -2.63 5.63
CA GLU A 83 -5.95 -1.35 6.01
C GLU A 83 -4.51 -1.23 5.50
N SER A 84 -3.80 -2.37 5.41
CA SER A 84 -2.45 -2.41 4.89
C SER A 84 -2.43 -2.59 3.37
N ARG A 85 -1.66 -1.74 2.69
CA ARG A 85 -1.35 -1.86 1.25
C ARG A 85 -0.02 -2.57 1.00
N LEU A 86 0.63 -3.04 2.08
CA LEU A 86 1.84 -3.84 2.01
C LEU A 86 1.50 -5.31 2.22
N LEU A 87 1.84 -6.15 1.24
CA LEU A 87 1.78 -7.60 1.31
C LEU A 87 3.21 -8.13 1.45
N VAL A 88 3.39 -9.20 2.21
CA VAL A 88 4.72 -9.76 2.44
C VAL A 88 4.77 -11.25 2.20
N GLY A 89 5.96 -11.73 1.81
CA GLY A 89 6.25 -13.15 1.70
C GLY A 89 6.88 -13.72 2.97
N THR A 90 6.93 -15.04 3.04
CA THR A 90 7.42 -15.81 4.19
C THR A 90 8.78 -16.47 3.96
N GLY A 91 9.31 -16.42 2.75
CA GLY A 91 10.54 -17.11 2.40
C GLY A 91 11.81 -16.34 2.74
N LYS A 92 12.94 -17.08 2.83
CA LYS A 92 14.30 -16.54 2.89
C LYS A 92 14.70 -15.82 4.19
N TYR A 93 13.88 -15.82 5.22
CA TYR A 93 14.29 -15.42 6.58
C TYR A 93 15.25 -16.46 7.18
N ALA A 94 16.08 -16.04 8.12
CA ALA A 94 17.05 -16.93 8.78
C ALA A 94 16.35 -18.05 9.58
N ASP A 95 15.25 -17.71 10.21
CA ASP A 95 14.43 -18.60 11.05
C ASP A 95 12.99 -18.08 11.16
N LEU A 96 12.14 -18.83 11.86
CA LEU A 96 10.73 -18.47 12.07
C LEU A 96 10.56 -17.27 12.99
N ASP A 97 11.45 -17.05 13.94
CA ASP A 97 11.40 -15.90 14.86
C ASP A 97 11.64 -14.60 14.10
N GLN A 98 12.63 -14.60 13.21
CA GLN A 98 12.91 -13.45 12.34
C GLN A 98 11.76 -13.19 11.37
N ALA A 99 11.17 -14.26 10.80
CA ALA A 99 10.01 -14.14 9.92
C ALA A 99 8.83 -13.50 10.66
N GLU A 100 8.48 -14.01 11.84
CA GLU A 100 7.40 -13.49 12.69
C GLU A 100 7.59 -12.01 13.03
N ALA A 101 8.80 -11.66 13.49
CA ALA A 101 9.12 -10.29 13.87
C ALA A 101 9.05 -9.33 12.67
N ALA A 102 9.56 -9.74 11.50
CA ALA A 102 9.53 -8.91 10.29
C ALA A 102 8.10 -8.75 9.73
N ILE A 103 7.32 -9.84 9.66
CA ILE A 103 5.92 -9.81 9.23
C ILE A 103 5.10 -8.91 10.16
N THR A 104 5.25 -9.06 11.47
CA THR A 104 4.58 -8.19 12.45
C THR A 104 4.97 -6.73 12.28
N ALA A 105 6.27 -6.44 12.12
CA ALA A 105 6.79 -5.08 11.96
C ALA A 105 6.32 -4.42 10.64
N SER A 106 6.08 -5.21 9.60
CA SER A 106 5.56 -4.73 8.31
C SER A 106 4.12 -4.23 8.40
N GLY A 107 3.34 -4.70 9.36
CA GLY A 107 1.91 -4.41 9.48
C GLY A 107 1.09 -5.00 8.34
N ALA A 108 1.61 -5.97 7.61
CA ALA A 108 0.88 -6.63 6.54
C ALA A 108 -0.27 -7.48 7.10
N GLU A 109 -1.38 -7.49 6.39
CA GLU A 109 -2.57 -8.30 6.69
C GLU A 109 -2.69 -9.48 5.73
N ILE A 110 -2.07 -9.39 4.55
CA ILE A 110 -2.00 -10.47 3.56
C ILE A 110 -0.56 -10.98 3.51
N VAL A 111 -0.41 -12.29 3.68
CA VAL A 111 0.92 -12.94 3.73
C VAL A 111 0.96 -14.11 2.77
N THR A 112 1.96 -14.13 1.86
CA THR A 112 2.09 -15.22 0.89
C THR A 112 2.81 -16.41 1.50
N LEU A 113 2.38 -17.61 1.09
CA LEU A 113 3.08 -18.84 1.40
C LEU A 113 3.21 -19.73 0.15
N ALA A 114 4.39 -20.31 -0.02
CA ALA A 114 4.64 -21.24 -1.12
C ALA A 114 4.20 -22.65 -0.70
N ILE A 115 3.11 -23.14 -1.27
CA ILE A 115 2.52 -24.45 -0.94
C ILE A 115 3.55 -25.57 -1.07
N ARG A 116 4.29 -25.58 -2.18
CA ARG A 116 5.32 -26.61 -2.46
C ARG A 116 6.51 -26.58 -1.47
N ARG A 117 6.62 -25.54 -0.64
CA ARG A 117 7.73 -25.32 0.31
C ARG A 117 7.26 -25.26 1.76
N THR A 118 6.01 -25.66 2.05
CA THR A 118 5.42 -25.62 3.39
C THR A 118 5.06 -27.05 3.84
N PRO A 119 6.02 -27.83 4.33
CA PRO A 119 5.81 -29.26 4.69
C PRO A 119 4.68 -29.45 5.72
N ALA A 120 4.49 -28.49 6.62
CA ALA A 120 3.44 -28.56 7.64
C ALA A 120 2.02 -28.71 7.07
N LEU A 121 1.79 -28.37 5.81
CA LEU A 121 0.50 -28.56 5.15
C LEU A 121 0.22 -30.00 4.71
N SER A 122 1.26 -30.83 4.54
CA SER A 122 1.12 -32.19 3.99
C SER A 122 1.74 -33.28 4.84
N ASP A 123 2.54 -32.93 5.86
CA ASP A 123 3.25 -33.84 6.74
C ASP A 123 2.83 -33.62 8.20
N PRO A 124 2.12 -34.58 8.85
CA PRO A 124 1.69 -34.47 10.23
C PRO A 124 2.85 -34.32 11.25
N GLU A 125 4.03 -34.91 10.98
CA GLU A 125 5.19 -34.74 11.87
C GLU A 125 5.78 -33.31 11.78
N ALA A 126 5.76 -32.71 10.60
CA ALA A 126 6.15 -31.31 10.43
C ALA A 126 5.10 -30.36 11.02
N ALA A 127 3.82 -30.67 10.91
CA ALA A 127 2.73 -29.91 11.50
C ALA A 127 2.74 -29.94 13.04
N ALA A 128 3.24 -31.02 13.65
CA ALA A 128 3.35 -31.15 15.10
C ALA A 128 4.50 -30.32 15.73
N LYS A 129 5.40 -29.80 14.89
CA LYS A 129 6.49 -28.90 15.32
C LYS A 129 6.11 -27.46 15.01
N ARG A 130 6.71 -26.49 15.73
CA ARG A 130 6.57 -25.08 15.37
C ARG A 130 6.91 -24.89 13.89
N ASN A 131 5.98 -24.34 13.15
CA ASN A 131 6.02 -24.24 11.70
C ASN A 131 5.54 -22.86 11.21
N LEU A 132 5.44 -22.69 9.91
CA LEU A 132 5.08 -21.41 9.30
C LEU A 132 3.64 -20.96 9.66
N LEU A 133 2.69 -21.89 9.82
CA LEU A 133 1.31 -21.52 10.17
C LEU A 133 1.18 -20.99 11.60
N ASP A 134 2.10 -21.35 12.50
CA ASP A 134 2.16 -20.76 13.84
C ASP A 134 2.62 -19.30 13.78
N VAL A 135 3.41 -18.93 12.79
CA VAL A 135 3.90 -17.57 12.55
C VAL A 135 2.86 -16.70 11.85
N ILE A 136 2.08 -17.30 10.94
CA ILE A 136 1.04 -16.63 10.16
C ILE A 136 -0.33 -17.31 10.37
N PRO A 137 -0.86 -17.31 11.60
CA PRO A 137 -2.14 -17.97 11.87
C PRO A 137 -3.28 -17.34 11.06
N PRO A 138 -4.17 -18.17 10.48
CA PRO A 138 -5.27 -17.70 9.62
C PRO A 138 -6.27 -16.76 10.30
N GLU A 139 -6.33 -16.79 11.64
CA GLU A 139 -7.19 -15.91 12.44
C GLU A 139 -6.66 -14.45 12.43
N LYS A 140 -5.37 -14.26 12.18
CA LYS A 140 -4.72 -12.96 12.19
C LYS A 140 -4.38 -12.46 10.79
N TYR A 141 -4.05 -13.37 9.88
CA TYR A 141 -3.58 -13.03 8.54
C TYR A 141 -4.45 -13.66 7.47
N THR A 142 -4.70 -12.93 6.40
CA THR A 142 -5.22 -13.51 5.16
C THR A 142 -4.08 -14.24 4.46
N LEU A 143 -4.18 -15.55 4.41
CA LEU A 143 -3.20 -16.37 3.70
C LEU A 143 -3.35 -16.19 2.19
N LEU A 144 -2.23 -16.06 1.50
CA LEU A 144 -2.18 -15.97 0.03
C LEU A 144 -1.27 -17.07 -0.51
N PRO A 145 -1.78 -18.32 -0.64
CA PRO A 145 -1.03 -19.41 -1.25
C PRO A 145 -0.57 -19.04 -2.64
N ASN A 146 0.69 -19.35 -2.99
CA ASN A 146 1.22 -19.05 -4.30
C ASN A 146 1.75 -20.30 -5.01
N THR A 147 1.85 -20.19 -6.33
CA THR A 147 2.37 -21.22 -7.22
C THR A 147 3.85 -21.02 -7.58
N ALA A 148 4.61 -20.41 -6.66
CA ALA A 148 6.03 -20.16 -6.87
C ALA A 148 6.80 -21.41 -7.28
N GLY A 149 7.54 -21.32 -8.39
CA GLY A 149 8.31 -22.41 -8.96
C GLY A 149 7.51 -23.36 -9.85
N CYS A 150 6.32 -22.96 -10.33
CA CYS A 150 5.62 -23.65 -11.41
C CYS A 150 6.03 -23.06 -12.77
N TYR A 151 6.25 -23.95 -13.74
CA TYR A 151 6.70 -23.59 -15.11
C TYR A 151 5.66 -23.97 -16.17
N SER A 152 4.48 -24.42 -15.77
CA SER A 152 3.36 -24.69 -16.67
C SER A 152 2.02 -24.36 -16.01
N ALA A 153 0.99 -24.15 -16.83
CA ALA A 153 -0.37 -23.94 -16.38
C ALA A 153 -0.88 -25.11 -15.54
N ASP A 154 -0.63 -26.34 -16.00
CA ASP A 154 -1.06 -27.56 -15.30
C ASP A 154 -0.45 -27.71 -13.91
N GLU A 155 0.84 -27.36 -13.75
CA GLU A 155 1.48 -27.37 -12.43
C GLU A 155 0.88 -26.33 -11.49
N ALA A 156 0.66 -25.11 -12.00
CA ALA A 156 0.07 -24.02 -11.22
C ALA A 156 -1.35 -24.36 -10.77
N VAL A 157 -2.19 -24.85 -11.69
CA VAL A 157 -3.58 -25.22 -11.38
C VAL A 157 -3.64 -26.35 -10.35
N ARG A 158 -2.83 -27.41 -10.52
CA ARG A 158 -2.75 -28.49 -9.52
C ARG A 158 -2.29 -27.97 -8.15
N THR A 159 -1.31 -27.06 -8.12
CA THR A 159 -0.81 -26.46 -6.88
C THR A 159 -1.90 -25.64 -6.17
N CYS A 160 -2.69 -24.84 -6.91
CA CYS A 160 -3.82 -24.10 -6.32
C CYS A 160 -4.91 -25.03 -5.80
N ARG A 161 -5.28 -26.08 -6.56
CA ARG A 161 -6.26 -27.08 -6.10
C ARG A 161 -5.79 -27.77 -4.83
N MET A 162 -4.50 -28.14 -4.76
CA MET A 162 -3.90 -28.70 -3.54
C MET A 162 -3.97 -27.70 -2.38
N ALA A 163 -3.66 -26.43 -2.63
CA ALA A 163 -3.75 -25.37 -1.62
C ALA A 163 -5.16 -25.26 -1.03
N ARG A 164 -6.19 -25.31 -1.88
CA ARG A 164 -7.59 -25.24 -1.47
C ARG A 164 -7.97 -26.40 -0.53
N GLU A 165 -7.54 -27.63 -0.86
CA GLU A 165 -7.80 -28.80 0.00
C GLU A 165 -7.06 -28.69 1.34
N LEU A 166 -5.79 -28.25 1.32
CA LEU A 166 -4.94 -28.14 2.52
C LEU A 166 -5.32 -26.97 3.44
N LEU A 167 -6.08 -26.01 2.94
CA LEU A 167 -6.51 -24.81 3.66
C LEU A 167 -8.04 -24.71 3.74
N ASP A 168 -8.72 -25.85 3.88
CA ASP A 168 -10.16 -25.96 4.17
C ASP A 168 -11.06 -25.14 3.24
N GLY A 169 -10.81 -25.21 1.92
CA GLY A 169 -11.63 -24.54 0.92
C GLY A 169 -11.20 -23.10 0.60
N HIS A 170 -10.01 -22.67 1.02
CA HIS A 170 -9.50 -21.33 0.75
C HIS A 170 -9.33 -21.08 -0.76
N ASN A 171 -9.95 -20.02 -1.29
CA ASN A 171 -10.01 -19.75 -2.73
C ASN A 171 -9.12 -18.60 -3.20
N LEU A 172 -8.65 -17.72 -2.31
CA LEU A 172 -7.75 -16.63 -2.68
C LEU A 172 -6.35 -17.18 -2.93
N VAL A 173 -5.82 -17.01 -4.14
CA VAL A 173 -4.51 -17.54 -4.53
C VAL A 173 -3.70 -16.53 -5.33
N LYS A 174 -2.39 -16.62 -5.22
CA LYS A 174 -1.47 -15.89 -6.10
C LYS A 174 -0.94 -16.82 -7.18
N LEU A 175 -1.38 -16.57 -8.41
CA LEU A 175 -0.92 -17.30 -9.59
C LEU A 175 0.42 -16.76 -10.07
N GLU A 176 1.38 -17.65 -10.27
CA GLU A 176 2.70 -17.39 -10.84
C GLU A 176 3.07 -18.57 -11.73
N VAL A 177 3.30 -18.33 -13.02
CA VAL A 177 3.83 -19.31 -13.96
C VAL A 177 5.09 -18.72 -14.59
N LEU A 178 6.23 -19.36 -14.37
CA LEU A 178 7.55 -18.89 -14.79
C LEU A 178 7.90 -19.41 -16.18
N GLY A 179 8.45 -18.55 -17.01
CA GLY A 179 8.91 -18.91 -18.37
C GLY A 179 10.39 -19.22 -18.46
N ASP A 180 11.20 -18.75 -17.51
CA ASP A 180 12.65 -18.88 -17.54
C ASP A 180 13.27 -18.96 -16.14
N GLU A 181 14.12 -19.94 -15.92
CA GLU A 181 14.71 -20.19 -14.59
C GLU A 181 15.69 -19.10 -14.12
N LYS A 182 16.32 -18.39 -15.06
CA LYS A 182 17.34 -17.39 -14.73
C LYS A 182 16.73 -16.03 -14.45
N THR A 183 15.73 -15.63 -15.22
CA THR A 183 15.11 -14.31 -15.13
C THR A 183 13.85 -14.32 -14.27
N LEU A 184 13.21 -15.48 -14.12
CA LEU A 184 11.94 -15.68 -13.45
C LEU A 184 10.81 -14.76 -14.00
N TYR A 185 10.91 -14.39 -15.29
CA TYR A 185 9.82 -13.70 -15.99
C TYR A 185 8.62 -14.63 -16.14
N PRO A 186 7.41 -14.09 -16.10
CA PRO A 186 6.20 -14.90 -16.28
C PRO A 186 6.09 -15.40 -17.73
N ASP A 187 5.66 -16.66 -17.89
CA ASP A 187 5.18 -17.18 -19.17
C ASP A 187 3.75 -16.71 -19.37
N MET A 188 3.54 -15.70 -20.20
CA MET A 188 2.20 -15.10 -20.34
C MET A 188 1.17 -16.02 -21.01
N PRO A 189 1.48 -16.83 -22.04
CA PRO A 189 0.59 -17.86 -22.57
C PRO A 189 0.11 -18.84 -21.51
N GLU A 190 1.04 -19.41 -20.74
CA GLU A 190 0.74 -20.35 -19.66
C GLU A 190 -0.01 -19.68 -18.51
N THR A 191 0.36 -18.44 -18.15
CA THR A 191 -0.32 -17.64 -17.12
C THR A 191 -1.79 -17.39 -17.48
N LEU A 192 -2.08 -16.99 -18.72
CA LEU A 192 -3.45 -16.76 -19.20
C LEU A 192 -4.27 -18.06 -19.22
N THR A 193 -3.64 -19.19 -19.58
CA THR A 193 -4.26 -20.51 -19.56
C THR A 193 -4.61 -20.95 -18.14
N ALA A 194 -3.67 -20.82 -17.19
CA ALA A 194 -3.88 -21.15 -15.79
C ALA A 194 -4.92 -20.25 -15.14
N ALA A 195 -4.86 -18.93 -15.39
CA ALA A 195 -5.82 -17.98 -14.85
C ALA A 195 -7.25 -18.32 -15.22
N ARG A 196 -7.51 -18.65 -16.50
CA ARG A 196 -8.85 -19.06 -16.97
C ARG A 196 -9.35 -20.31 -16.25
N GLN A 197 -8.52 -21.35 -16.17
CA GLN A 197 -8.90 -22.58 -15.49
C GLN A 197 -9.19 -22.34 -14.00
N LEU A 198 -8.39 -21.53 -13.32
CA LEU A 198 -8.57 -21.25 -11.89
C LEU A 198 -9.83 -20.40 -11.64
N VAL A 199 -10.10 -19.41 -12.47
CA VAL A 199 -11.34 -18.61 -12.36
C VAL A 199 -12.57 -19.48 -12.63
N ASP A 200 -12.53 -20.33 -13.66
CA ASP A 200 -13.61 -21.29 -13.95
C ASP A 200 -13.81 -22.30 -12.80
N ASP A 201 -12.76 -22.65 -12.08
CA ASP A 201 -12.79 -23.50 -10.87
C ASP A 201 -13.28 -22.74 -9.60
N GLY A 202 -13.59 -21.45 -9.71
CA GLY A 202 -14.08 -20.60 -8.62
C GLY A 202 -13.00 -20.07 -7.68
N PHE A 203 -11.73 -19.98 -8.13
CA PHE A 203 -10.69 -19.29 -7.39
C PHE A 203 -10.76 -17.78 -7.58
N GLU A 204 -10.37 -17.05 -6.54
CA GLU A 204 -10.11 -15.61 -6.53
C GLU A 204 -8.62 -15.39 -6.84
N VAL A 205 -8.31 -15.11 -8.10
CA VAL A 205 -6.93 -15.14 -8.59
C VAL A 205 -6.32 -13.75 -8.54
N MET A 206 -5.29 -13.56 -7.70
CA MET A 206 -4.31 -12.48 -7.82
C MET A 206 -3.18 -12.97 -8.72
N VAL A 207 -2.82 -12.25 -9.79
CA VAL A 207 -1.94 -12.81 -10.82
C VAL A 207 -0.65 -12.02 -11.02
N TYR A 208 0.51 -12.69 -10.81
CA TYR A 208 1.81 -12.18 -11.21
C TYR A 208 1.92 -12.15 -12.73
N THR A 209 2.28 -11.01 -13.28
CA THR A 209 2.31 -10.77 -14.73
C THR A 209 3.52 -9.93 -15.14
N SER A 210 3.79 -9.91 -16.43
CA SER A 210 4.70 -8.92 -17.01
C SER A 210 4.11 -7.50 -16.87
N ASP A 211 4.92 -6.50 -17.17
CA ASP A 211 4.50 -5.11 -17.25
C ASP A 211 3.82 -4.75 -18.59
N ASP A 212 3.30 -5.74 -19.33
CA ASP A 212 2.56 -5.54 -20.56
C ASP A 212 1.09 -5.14 -20.26
N PRO A 213 0.64 -3.91 -20.63
CA PRO A 213 -0.73 -3.47 -20.38
C PRO A 213 -1.79 -4.32 -21.12
N ILE A 214 -1.44 -4.92 -22.26
CA ILE A 214 -2.37 -5.79 -22.99
C ILE A 214 -2.57 -7.11 -22.25
N ALA A 215 -1.50 -7.69 -21.73
CA ALA A 215 -1.58 -8.90 -20.93
C ALA A 215 -2.37 -8.65 -19.63
N ALA A 216 -2.14 -7.53 -18.95
CA ALA A 216 -2.85 -7.11 -17.75
C ALA A 216 -4.38 -7.03 -17.99
N ARG A 217 -4.80 -6.37 -19.07
CA ARG A 217 -6.23 -6.28 -19.46
C ARG A 217 -6.83 -7.65 -19.73
N ARG A 218 -6.12 -8.53 -20.44
CA ARG A 218 -6.61 -9.90 -20.71
C ARG A 218 -6.80 -10.72 -19.45
N LEU A 219 -5.96 -10.53 -18.45
CA LEU A 219 -6.09 -11.20 -17.15
C LEU A 219 -7.28 -10.66 -16.36
N GLU A 220 -7.53 -9.35 -16.42
CA GLU A 220 -8.75 -8.75 -15.86
C GLU A 220 -10.01 -9.27 -16.58
N ASP A 221 -10.02 -9.32 -17.91
CA ASP A 221 -11.14 -9.85 -18.71
C ASP A 221 -11.44 -11.33 -18.41
N ILE A 222 -10.44 -12.11 -17.99
CA ILE A 222 -10.60 -13.49 -17.52
C ILE A 222 -11.34 -13.54 -16.18
N GLY A 223 -11.23 -12.49 -15.36
CA GLY A 223 -11.85 -12.42 -14.03
C GLY A 223 -10.85 -12.52 -12.88
N CYS A 224 -9.56 -12.23 -13.10
CA CYS A 224 -8.60 -12.09 -12.01
C CYS A 224 -9.01 -10.93 -11.09
N VAL A 225 -8.92 -11.14 -9.77
CA VAL A 225 -9.35 -10.17 -8.75
C VAL A 225 -8.30 -9.11 -8.42
N ALA A 226 -7.07 -9.29 -8.85
CA ALA A 226 -6.00 -8.31 -8.78
C ALA A 226 -4.91 -8.60 -9.82
N ILE A 227 -4.34 -7.55 -10.39
CA ILE A 227 -3.23 -7.62 -11.36
C ILE A 227 -1.93 -7.24 -10.65
N MET A 228 -0.90 -8.06 -10.81
CA MET A 228 0.36 -7.90 -10.08
C MET A 228 1.55 -7.80 -11.05
N PRO A 229 1.74 -6.63 -11.71
CA PRO A 229 2.84 -6.44 -12.65
C PRO A 229 4.19 -6.45 -11.91
N LEU A 230 5.20 -7.05 -12.55
CA LEU A 230 6.57 -6.95 -12.06
C LEU A 230 7.10 -5.51 -12.23
N ALA A 231 7.82 -5.01 -11.22
CA ALA A 231 8.62 -3.79 -11.32
C ALA A 231 10.00 -4.09 -11.95
N GLY A 232 10.53 -5.25 -11.66
CA GLY A 232 11.77 -5.83 -12.17
C GLY A 232 11.81 -7.32 -11.86
N PRO A 233 12.82 -8.06 -12.28
CA PRO A 233 12.92 -9.51 -12.05
C PRO A 233 12.80 -9.87 -10.56
N ILE A 234 12.19 -11.00 -10.26
CA ILE A 234 12.02 -11.50 -8.89
C ILE A 234 13.35 -11.52 -8.14
N GLY A 235 13.42 -10.87 -6.99
CA GLY A 235 14.61 -10.85 -6.13
C GLY A 235 15.77 -10.01 -6.63
N SER A 236 15.60 -9.24 -7.72
CA SER A 236 16.66 -8.40 -8.29
C SER A 236 16.95 -7.13 -7.50
N GLY A 237 15.95 -6.57 -6.84
CA GLY A 237 16.08 -5.29 -6.13
C GLY A 237 16.37 -4.10 -7.04
N LEU A 238 16.08 -4.19 -8.33
CA LEU A 238 16.36 -3.15 -9.33
C LEU A 238 15.36 -1.98 -9.30
N GLY A 239 14.29 -2.11 -8.51
CA GLY A 239 13.21 -1.13 -8.49
C GLY A 239 12.34 -1.18 -9.75
N ILE A 240 11.56 -0.12 -9.97
CA ILE A 240 10.61 -0.04 -11.07
C ILE A 240 11.31 0.34 -12.36
N GLN A 241 11.44 -0.60 -13.27
CA GLN A 241 12.19 -0.43 -14.51
C GLN A 241 11.37 0.28 -15.59
N ASN A 242 10.08 0.00 -15.70
CA ASN A 242 9.20 0.57 -16.72
C ASN A 242 7.99 1.27 -16.08
N ARG A 243 8.19 2.50 -15.65
CA ARG A 243 7.14 3.31 -15.02
C ARG A 243 5.98 3.59 -15.96
N TYR A 244 6.24 3.75 -17.26
CA TYR A 244 5.21 4.06 -18.23
C TYR A 244 4.18 2.94 -18.29
N ASN A 245 4.61 1.71 -18.47
CA ASN A 245 3.70 0.58 -18.57
C ASN A 245 2.92 0.33 -17.27
N VAL A 246 3.58 0.50 -16.10
CA VAL A 246 2.87 0.36 -14.81
C VAL A 246 1.77 1.41 -14.66
N ILE A 247 2.04 2.66 -15.06
CA ILE A 247 1.02 3.73 -15.05
C ILE A 247 -0.12 3.39 -16.00
N GLU A 248 0.19 2.95 -17.24
CA GLU A 248 -0.83 2.51 -18.21
C GLU A 248 -1.71 1.38 -17.66
N ILE A 249 -1.14 0.44 -16.92
CA ILE A 249 -1.90 -0.63 -16.26
C ILE A 249 -2.81 -0.03 -15.19
N VAL A 250 -2.27 0.81 -14.31
CA VAL A 250 -3.02 1.44 -13.20
C VAL A 250 -4.18 2.29 -13.70
N GLU A 251 -3.96 3.12 -14.73
CA GLU A 251 -4.98 4.02 -15.27
C GLU A 251 -6.12 3.31 -16.00
N ASN A 252 -5.89 2.09 -16.48
CA ASN A 252 -6.86 1.33 -17.27
C ASN A 252 -7.48 0.12 -16.56
N ALA A 253 -6.98 -0.26 -15.38
CA ALA A 253 -7.50 -1.39 -14.62
C ALA A 253 -8.75 -1.01 -13.81
N ASN A 254 -9.71 -1.94 -13.73
CA ASN A 254 -10.90 -1.84 -12.87
C ASN A 254 -10.77 -2.73 -11.62
N VAL A 255 -9.67 -3.46 -11.49
CA VAL A 255 -9.30 -4.27 -10.32
C VAL A 255 -8.02 -3.72 -9.70
N PRO A 256 -7.75 -4.01 -8.42
CA PRO A 256 -6.51 -3.54 -7.78
C PRO A 256 -5.25 -3.94 -8.53
N VAL A 257 -4.33 -2.98 -8.65
CA VAL A 257 -3.00 -3.17 -9.25
C VAL A 257 -1.94 -3.11 -8.14
N LEU A 258 -1.22 -4.20 -7.94
CA LEU A 258 -0.18 -4.28 -6.93
C LEU A 258 1.18 -4.58 -7.59
N VAL A 259 2.19 -3.75 -7.32
CA VAL A 259 3.54 -4.09 -7.78
C VAL A 259 4.04 -5.34 -7.06
N ASP A 260 4.50 -6.31 -7.86
CA ASP A 260 5.09 -7.57 -7.38
C ASP A 260 6.46 -7.76 -8.01
N ALA A 261 7.43 -8.16 -7.21
CA ALA A 261 8.82 -8.34 -7.63
C ALA A 261 9.61 -7.05 -7.96
N GLY A 262 10.92 -7.13 -7.92
CA GLY A 262 11.84 -6.05 -8.29
C GLY A 262 12.06 -4.98 -7.23
N VAL A 263 11.15 -4.79 -6.27
CA VAL A 263 11.34 -3.83 -5.17
C VAL A 263 12.55 -4.22 -4.32
N GLY A 264 13.48 -3.29 -4.13
CA GLY A 264 14.72 -3.51 -3.38
C GLY A 264 14.83 -2.69 -2.09
N THR A 265 14.14 -1.55 -2.03
CA THR A 265 14.21 -0.65 -0.86
C THR A 265 12.95 0.21 -0.72
N ALA A 266 12.86 0.95 0.38
CA ALA A 266 11.71 1.77 0.73
C ALA A 266 11.33 2.81 -0.36
N SER A 267 12.29 3.42 -1.03
CA SER A 267 12.02 4.37 -2.11
C SER A 267 11.28 3.72 -3.29
N ASP A 268 11.57 2.46 -3.63
CA ASP A 268 10.89 1.77 -4.72
C ASP A 268 9.40 1.54 -4.36
N ALA A 269 9.13 1.18 -3.10
CA ALA A 269 7.76 1.02 -2.60
C ALA A 269 6.99 2.34 -2.62
N SER A 270 7.62 3.45 -2.17
CA SER A 270 7.01 4.78 -2.26
C SER A 270 6.69 5.17 -3.70
N ILE A 271 7.63 4.94 -4.63
CA ILE A 271 7.43 5.24 -6.05
C ILE A 271 6.26 4.44 -6.63
N ALA A 272 6.13 3.14 -6.30
CA ALA A 272 4.99 2.33 -6.72
C ALA A 272 3.66 2.95 -6.28
N MET A 273 3.58 3.33 -5.02
CA MET A 273 2.38 3.95 -4.46
C MET A 273 2.10 5.35 -5.04
N GLU A 274 3.14 6.16 -5.28
CA GLU A 274 3.02 7.48 -5.93
C GLU A 274 2.55 7.40 -7.38
N MET A 275 2.78 6.27 -8.08
CA MET A 275 2.25 6.00 -9.43
C MET A 275 0.77 5.61 -9.42
N GLY A 276 0.17 5.43 -8.26
CA GLY A 276 -1.25 5.08 -8.12
C GLY A 276 -1.50 3.58 -7.94
N CYS A 277 -0.46 2.75 -7.80
CA CYS A 277 -0.66 1.34 -7.45
C CYS A 277 -1.45 1.22 -6.13
N ASP A 278 -2.26 0.18 -6.03
CA ASP A 278 -3.10 -0.06 -4.85
C ASP A 278 -2.34 -0.71 -3.70
N GLY A 279 -1.25 -1.37 -4.00
CA GLY A 279 -0.38 -2.00 -3.01
C GLY A 279 0.95 -2.48 -3.58
N VAL A 280 1.76 -3.05 -2.71
CA VAL A 280 3.06 -3.63 -3.06
C VAL A 280 3.22 -4.95 -2.33
N LEU A 281 3.61 -6.00 -3.07
CA LEU A 281 4.02 -7.27 -2.48
C LEU A 281 5.54 -7.38 -2.54
N MET A 282 6.16 -7.75 -1.43
CA MET A 282 7.60 -7.98 -1.36
C MET A 282 7.98 -9.06 -0.35
N ASN A 283 9.13 -9.67 -0.59
CA ASN A 283 9.74 -10.61 0.34
C ASN A 283 11.26 -10.39 0.44
N SER A 284 11.98 -10.60 -0.67
CA SER A 284 13.45 -10.59 -0.68
C SER A 284 14.04 -9.27 -0.20
N ALA A 285 13.41 -8.13 -0.51
CA ALA A 285 13.85 -6.81 -0.06
C ALA A 285 13.89 -6.68 1.46
N ILE A 286 12.99 -7.36 2.16
CA ILE A 286 12.96 -7.41 3.63
C ILE A 286 13.90 -8.50 4.13
N ALA A 287 13.71 -9.74 3.67
CA ALA A 287 14.42 -10.90 4.21
C ALA A 287 15.95 -10.85 3.99
N HIS A 288 16.42 -10.27 2.89
CA HIS A 288 17.85 -10.13 2.58
C HIS A 288 18.47 -8.81 3.08
N ALA A 289 17.70 -7.93 3.71
CA ALA A 289 18.27 -6.73 4.31
C ALA A 289 19.20 -7.13 5.49
N ASN A 290 20.24 -6.34 5.74
CA ASN A 290 21.11 -6.54 6.90
C ASN A 290 20.34 -6.49 8.25
N LYS A 291 19.21 -5.79 8.28
CA LYS A 291 18.29 -5.67 9.44
C LYS A 291 16.86 -5.84 8.96
N PRO A 292 16.35 -7.09 8.78
CA PRO A 292 15.05 -7.36 8.18
C PRO A 292 13.88 -6.66 8.88
N ILE A 293 13.86 -6.67 10.21
CA ILE A 293 12.78 -6.05 10.99
C ILE A 293 12.73 -4.53 10.75
N LEU A 294 13.89 -3.86 10.73
CA LEU A 294 13.98 -2.43 10.44
C LEU A 294 13.55 -2.12 9.00
N MET A 295 13.93 -2.99 8.06
CA MET A 295 13.50 -2.83 6.66
C MET A 295 11.99 -3.04 6.51
N ALA A 296 11.40 -3.99 7.22
CA ALA A 296 9.94 -4.17 7.24
C ALA A 296 9.20 -2.91 7.72
N GLN A 297 9.70 -2.27 8.80
CA GLN A 297 9.18 -0.98 9.26
C GLN A 297 9.33 0.12 8.21
N ALA A 298 10.51 0.23 7.59
CA ALA A 298 10.78 1.20 6.53
C ALA A 298 9.82 1.02 5.34
N MET A 299 9.58 -0.22 4.92
CA MET A 299 8.63 -0.53 3.83
C MET A 299 7.20 -0.14 4.18
N ARG A 300 6.75 -0.42 5.42
CA ARG A 300 5.44 0.03 5.91
C ARG A 300 5.29 1.54 5.79
N HIS A 301 6.27 2.30 6.29
CA HIS A 301 6.24 3.77 6.20
C HIS A 301 6.28 4.26 4.75
N ALA A 302 7.05 3.61 3.89
CA ALA A 302 7.17 3.95 2.49
C ALA A 302 5.85 3.80 1.72
N VAL A 303 5.15 2.69 1.94
CA VAL A 303 3.83 2.44 1.32
C VAL A 303 2.80 3.47 1.80
N ILE A 304 2.77 3.77 3.10
CA ILE A 304 1.88 4.80 3.66
C ILE A 304 2.21 6.19 3.06
N ALA A 305 3.48 6.59 3.08
CA ALA A 305 3.91 7.89 2.57
C ALA A 305 3.63 8.04 1.08
N GLY A 306 3.92 7.01 0.27
CA GLY A 306 3.66 7.03 -1.17
C GLY A 306 2.16 7.14 -1.48
N ARG A 307 1.30 6.41 -0.75
CA ARG A 307 -0.16 6.53 -0.91
C ARG A 307 -0.67 7.91 -0.54
N GLN A 308 -0.20 8.47 0.57
CA GLN A 308 -0.56 9.83 0.98
C GLN A 308 -0.11 10.87 -0.05
N ALA A 309 1.10 10.72 -0.62
CA ALA A 309 1.60 11.60 -1.67
C ALA A 309 0.75 11.51 -2.96
N PHE A 310 0.31 10.31 -3.35
CA PHE A 310 -0.59 10.11 -4.47
C PHE A 310 -1.93 10.80 -4.24
N LEU A 311 -2.57 10.60 -3.10
CA LEU A 311 -3.86 11.19 -2.74
C LEU A 311 -3.78 12.72 -2.60
N ALA A 312 -2.68 13.24 -2.07
CA ALA A 312 -2.45 14.69 -1.95
C ALA A 312 -2.26 15.38 -3.29
N GLY A 313 -1.88 14.62 -4.31
CA GLY A 313 -1.54 15.15 -5.61
C GLY A 313 -0.14 15.81 -5.65
N ARG A 314 0.58 15.53 -6.71
CA ARG A 314 1.92 16.08 -6.91
C ARG A 314 1.85 17.52 -7.42
N MET A 315 2.69 18.43 -6.92
CA MET A 315 2.86 19.75 -7.53
C MET A 315 3.31 19.63 -9.00
N PRO A 316 2.80 20.49 -9.91
CA PRO A 316 3.20 20.48 -11.31
C PRO A 316 4.71 20.66 -11.49
N ARG A 317 5.31 19.85 -12.37
CA ARG A 317 6.70 20.04 -12.77
C ARG A 317 6.84 21.34 -13.56
N ARG A 318 7.82 22.16 -13.22
CA ARG A 318 8.13 23.42 -13.91
C ARG A 318 9.50 23.33 -14.53
N ARG A 319 9.65 23.92 -15.72
CA ARG A 319 10.94 23.99 -16.40
C ARG A 319 11.91 24.95 -15.70
N TYR A 320 11.37 26.03 -15.14
CA TYR A 320 12.14 27.09 -14.47
C TYR A 320 11.82 27.13 -12.99
N ALA A 321 12.77 27.66 -12.21
CA ALA A 321 12.58 27.89 -10.80
C ALA A 321 11.42 28.87 -10.54
N SER A 322 10.74 28.68 -9.42
CA SER A 322 9.75 29.59 -8.87
C SER A 322 10.17 29.89 -7.44
N ALA A 323 10.34 31.15 -7.09
CA ALA A 323 10.72 31.53 -5.73
C ALA A 323 9.65 31.08 -4.74
N SER A 324 10.07 30.49 -3.62
CA SER A 324 9.17 30.05 -2.53
C SER A 324 8.73 31.21 -1.64
N SER A 325 9.46 32.34 -1.71
CA SER A 325 9.12 33.58 -1.01
C SER A 325 8.91 34.70 -2.03
N PRO A 326 8.00 35.66 -1.79
CA PRO A 326 7.85 36.83 -2.65
C PRO A 326 9.21 37.56 -2.81
N MET A 327 9.59 37.85 -4.05
CA MET A 327 10.80 38.63 -4.35
C MET A 327 10.49 40.12 -4.43
N SER A 328 9.23 40.54 -4.38
CA SER A 328 8.78 41.92 -4.28
C SER A 328 8.79 42.34 -2.81
N ASP A 329 9.37 43.52 -2.56
CA ASP A 329 9.45 44.18 -1.24
C ASP A 329 10.60 43.73 -0.32
N LEU A 330 11.72 43.30 -0.91
CA LEU A 330 12.95 43.23 -0.14
C LEU A 330 13.41 44.65 0.18
N PRO A 331 13.71 44.97 1.46
CA PRO A 331 14.06 46.33 1.87
C PRO A 331 15.45 46.81 1.40
N PHE A 332 16.12 46.07 0.51
CA PHE A 332 17.43 46.48 -0.07
C PHE A 332 17.50 46.07 -1.55
#